data_fbf2bee0d4c2eee4a2fe80563e416ce3
#
_entry.id   fbf2bee0d4c2eee4a2fe80563e416ce3
#
_cell.length_a   1.000
_cell.length_b   1.000
_cell.length_c   1.000
_cell.angle_alpha   90.00
_cell.angle_beta   90.00
_cell.angle_gamma   90.00
#
_symmetry.space_group_name_H-M   'P 1'
#
loop_
_entity.id
_entity.type
_entity.pdbx_description
1 polymer ?
#
loop_
_entity_poly.entity_id
_entity_poly.type
_entity_poly.pdbx_seq_one_letter_code
_entity_poly.pdbx_strand_id
1 'polypeptide(L)'
;MINYLSNYNNIFLAFVACLFTWLITILGAMVVFLFKKVNKTLLDAMLGFAAGVMISASFFSLISPALSMSENLNINGSVIVTIGFICGGLLLFIGDKIFPKIIKKNEKAKNFKRTIMLIFSITLHNIPEGLAVGVAFG
;
A
#
# COMPACT_ATOMS: atom_id res chain seq x y z
N MET A 1 -20.24 -20.35 -1.93
CA MET A 1 -19.92 -18.96 -2.23
C MET A 1 -18.78 -18.83 -3.27
N ILE A 2 -17.74 -19.64 -3.17
CA ILE A 2 -16.60 -19.65 -4.12
C ILE A 2 -17.02 -20.00 -5.56
N ASN A 3 -17.93 -20.96 -5.76
CA ASN A 3 -18.40 -21.34 -7.10
C ASN A 3 -19.26 -20.29 -7.83
N TYR A 4 -19.79 -19.29 -7.12
CA TYR A 4 -20.51 -18.18 -7.75
C TYR A 4 -19.55 -17.10 -8.30
N LEU A 5 -18.39 -16.95 -7.67
CA LEU A 5 -17.36 -15.97 -8.06
C LEU A 5 -16.53 -16.44 -9.26
N SER A 6 -16.38 -17.76 -9.45
CA SER A 6 -15.61 -18.32 -10.57
C SER A 6 -16.24 -18.08 -11.96
N ASN A 7 -17.48 -17.61 -12.00
CA ASN A 7 -18.18 -17.29 -13.27
C ASN A 7 -18.00 -15.84 -13.74
N TYR A 8 -17.35 -14.99 -12.92
CA TYR A 8 -17.10 -13.59 -13.26
C TYR A 8 -15.66 -13.42 -13.76
N ASN A 9 -15.49 -12.48 -14.68
CA ASN A 9 -14.17 -12.11 -15.20
C ASN A 9 -13.28 -11.63 -14.05
N ASN A 10 -12.04 -12.12 -13.97
CA ASN A 10 -11.06 -11.77 -12.93
C ASN A 10 -10.91 -10.26 -12.76
N ILE A 11 -10.98 -9.52 -13.89
CA ILE A 11 -10.91 -8.04 -13.89
C ILE A 11 -12.10 -7.44 -13.12
N PHE A 12 -13.29 -7.99 -13.27
CA PHE A 12 -14.48 -7.51 -12.55
C PHE A 12 -14.37 -7.79 -11.04
N LEU A 13 -13.85 -8.95 -10.67
CA LEU A 13 -13.61 -9.30 -9.27
C LEU A 13 -12.56 -8.39 -8.62
N ALA A 14 -11.46 -8.13 -9.32
CA ALA A 14 -10.44 -7.18 -8.87
C ALA A 14 -11.02 -5.78 -8.67
N PHE A 15 -11.85 -5.31 -9.61
CA PHE A 15 -12.51 -4.01 -9.50
C PHE A 15 -13.44 -3.91 -8.29
N VAL A 16 -14.26 -4.94 -8.05
CA VAL A 16 -15.16 -5.00 -6.87
C VAL A 16 -14.35 -5.03 -5.57
N ALA A 17 -13.25 -5.79 -5.52
CA ALA A 17 -12.35 -5.82 -4.37
C ALA A 17 -11.74 -4.44 -4.10
N CYS A 18 -11.28 -3.74 -5.14
CA CYS A 18 -10.75 -2.38 -5.01
C CYS A 18 -11.81 -1.37 -4.53
N LEU A 19 -13.05 -1.47 -5.03
CA LEU A 19 -14.14 -0.64 -4.55
C LEU A 19 -14.45 -0.89 -3.07
N PHE A 20 -14.43 -2.14 -2.65
CA PHE A 20 -14.67 -2.51 -1.26
C PHE A 20 -13.59 -1.95 -0.33
N THR A 21 -12.31 -2.11 -0.69
CA THR A 21 -11.20 -1.54 0.08
C THR A 21 -11.26 -0.01 0.12
N TRP A 22 -11.62 0.63 -0.98
CA TRP A 22 -11.81 2.07 -1.04
C TRP A 22 -12.93 2.56 -0.10
N LEU A 23 -14.07 1.86 -0.06
CA LEU A 23 -15.15 2.17 0.88
C LEU A 23 -14.70 2.03 2.34
N ILE A 24 -13.96 0.97 2.69
CA ILE A 24 -13.42 0.80 4.04
C ILE A 24 -12.46 1.93 4.40
N THR A 25 -11.63 2.38 3.46
CA THR A 25 -10.72 3.51 3.66
C THR A 25 -11.49 4.80 3.95
N ILE A 26 -12.58 5.06 3.22
CA ILE A 26 -13.46 6.21 3.49
C ILE A 26 -14.08 6.11 4.89
N LEU A 27 -14.60 4.94 5.26
CA LEU A 27 -15.16 4.71 6.60
C LEU A 27 -14.11 4.94 7.69
N GLY A 28 -12.88 4.45 7.49
CA GLY A 28 -11.76 4.70 8.39
C GLY A 28 -11.43 6.20 8.52
N ALA A 29 -11.43 6.93 7.40
CA ALA A 29 -11.21 8.37 7.41
C ALA A 29 -12.33 9.14 8.14
N MET A 30 -13.58 8.69 8.04
CA MET A 30 -14.72 9.29 8.74
C MET A 30 -14.58 9.20 10.27
N VAL A 31 -13.92 8.18 10.79
CA VAL A 31 -13.69 8.02 12.22
C VAL A 31 -12.91 9.22 12.80
N VAL A 32 -12.06 9.88 12.01
CA VAL A 32 -11.32 11.06 12.45
C VAL A 32 -12.25 12.21 12.86
N PHE A 33 -13.41 12.35 12.24
CA PHE A 33 -14.38 13.39 12.58
C PHE A 33 -15.03 13.19 13.96
N LEU A 34 -14.98 11.97 14.50
CA LEU A 34 -15.50 11.67 15.84
C LEU A 34 -14.57 12.17 16.96
N PHE A 35 -13.29 12.41 16.65
CA PHE A 35 -12.30 12.84 17.61
C PHE A 35 -12.05 14.35 17.53
N LYS A 36 -12.54 15.11 18.48
CA LYS A 36 -12.28 16.58 18.59
C LYS A 36 -10.84 16.91 18.98
N LYS A 37 -10.13 16.00 19.65
CA LYS A 37 -8.72 16.15 20.03
C LYS A 37 -8.01 14.83 19.84
N VAL A 38 -6.92 14.86 19.07
CA VAL A 38 -6.08 13.66 18.84
C VAL A 38 -5.08 13.54 19.98
N ASN A 39 -5.16 12.45 20.74
CA ASN A 39 -4.14 12.08 21.72
C ASN A 39 -2.92 11.52 20.98
N LYS A 40 -1.74 12.10 21.20
CA LYS A 40 -0.49 11.66 20.54
C LYS A 40 -0.19 10.19 20.79
N THR A 41 -0.37 9.70 22.03
CA THR A 41 -0.12 8.30 22.38
C THR A 41 -1.04 7.36 21.62
N LEU A 42 -2.32 7.73 21.47
CA LEU A 42 -3.28 6.93 20.69
C LEU A 42 -2.89 6.94 19.20
N LEU A 43 -2.48 8.10 18.67
CA LEU A 43 -2.03 8.22 17.29
C LEU A 43 -0.81 7.32 17.02
N ASP A 44 0.19 7.37 17.90
CA ASP A 44 1.40 6.55 17.78
C ASP A 44 1.08 5.04 17.86
N ALA A 45 0.16 4.66 18.75
CA ALA A 45 -0.30 3.27 18.85
C ALA A 45 -1.02 2.81 17.58
N MET A 46 -1.91 3.65 17.01
CA MET A 46 -2.62 3.34 15.76
C MET A 46 -1.66 3.25 14.56
N LEU A 47 -0.66 4.13 14.48
CA LEU A 47 0.38 4.08 13.44
C LEU A 47 1.22 2.79 13.58
N GLY A 48 1.62 2.42 14.79
CA GLY A 48 2.34 1.17 15.04
C GLY A 48 1.50 -0.07 14.66
N PHE A 49 0.23 -0.07 15.01
CA PHE A 49 -0.70 -1.13 14.63
C PHE A 49 -0.84 -1.23 13.10
N ALA A 50 -1.06 -0.11 12.41
CA ALA A 50 -1.16 -0.07 10.95
C ALA A 50 0.13 -0.58 10.29
N ALA A 51 1.30 -0.17 10.76
CA ALA A 51 2.58 -0.67 10.27
C ALA A 51 2.72 -2.19 10.46
N GLY A 52 2.32 -2.71 11.62
CA GLY A 52 2.32 -4.15 11.89
C GLY A 52 1.40 -4.94 10.95
N VAL A 53 0.20 -4.43 10.69
CA VAL A 53 -0.74 -5.03 9.73
C VAL A 53 -0.15 -5.02 8.32
N MET A 54 0.45 -3.91 7.88
CA MET A 54 1.09 -3.82 6.54
C MET A 54 2.22 -4.83 6.38
N ILE A 55 3.10 -4.98 7.37
CA ILE A 55 4.20 -5.96 7.35
C ILE A 55 3.64 -7.38 7.26
N SER A 56 2.64 -7.71 8.08
CA SER A 56 2.01 -9.03 8.09
C SER A 56 1.31 -9.32 6.76
N ALA A 57 0.57 -8.36 6.22
CA ALA A 57 -0.09 -8.49 4.92
C ALA A 57 0.93 -8.67 3.80
N SER A 58 2.03 -7.93 3.78
CA SER A 58 3.10 -8.10 2.81
C SER A 58 3.71 -9.49 2.85
N PHE A 59 3.92 -10.04 4.04
CA PHE A 59 4.46 -11.38 4.18
C PHE A 59 3.48 -12.45 3.68
N PHE A 60 2.25 -12.46 4.19
CA PHE A 60 1.28 -13.51 3.89
C PHE A 60 0.65 -13.39 2.50
N SER A 61 0.44 -12.17 2.00
CA SER A 61 -0.28 -11.93 0.73
C SER A 61 0.64 -11.76 -0.47
N LEU A 62 1.92 -11.45 -0.28
CA LEU A 62 2.86 -11.21 -1.38
C LEU A 62 4.05 -12.15 -1.33
N ILE A 63 4.80 -12.19 -0.22
CA ILE A 63 6.05 -12.95 -0.14
C ILE A 63 5.76 -14.46 -0.17
N SER A 64 4.86 -14.94 0.66
CA SER A 64 4.53 -16.37 0.74
C SER A 64 3.98 -16.94 -0.58
N PRO A 65 3.00 -16.32 -1.25
CA PRO A 65 2.56 -16.76 -2.58
C PRO A 65 3.66 -16.68 -3.64
N ALA A 66 4.49 -15.64 -3.65
CA ALA A 66 5.57 -15.51 -4.60
C ALA A 66 6.60 -16.64 -4.48
N LEU A 67 6.93 -17.06 -3.25
CA LEU A 67 7.79 -18.20 -3.00
C LEU A 67 7.17 -19.51 -3.52
N SER A 68 5.89 -19.75 -3.24
CA SER A 68 5.18 -20.94 -3.70
C SER A 68 5.09 -21.02 -5.23
N MET A 69 4.84 -19.87 -5.89
CA MET A 69 4.81 -19.80 -7.36
C MET A 69 6.19 -20.06 -7.98
N SER A 70 7.27 -19.63 -7.34
CA SER A 70 8.63 -19.83 -7.84
C SER A 70 9.06 -21.29 -7.80
N GLU A 71 8.59 -22.08 -6.85
CA GLU A 71 8.84 -23.53 -6.80
C GLU A 71 8.29 -24.24 -8.04
N ASN A 72 7.09 -23.83 -8.50
CA ASN A 72 6.48 -24.38 -9.70
C ASN A 72 7.22 -24.01 -11.00
N LEU A 73 7.98 -22.92 -10.98
CA LEU A 73 8.73 -22.42 -12.15
C LEU A 73 10.19 -22.87 -12.18
N ASN A 74 10.66 -23.69 -11.22
CA ASN A 74 12.06 -24.08 -11.05
C ASN A 74 13.03 -22.88 -10.96
N ILE A 75 12.60 -21.78 -10.35
CA ILE A 75 13.40 -20.57 -10.19
C ILE A 75 13.70 -20.37 -8.69
N ASN A 76 14.89 -19.84 -8.37
CA ASN A 76 15.25 -19.50 -7.00
C ASN A 76 14.39 -18.35 -6.46
N GLY A 77 13.20 -18.68 -5.93
CA GLY A 77 12.22 -17.72 -5.44
C GLY A 77 12.75 -16.78 -4.37
N SER A 78 13.59 -17.31 -3.47
CA SER A 78 14.23 -16.50 -2.42
C SER A 78 15.06 -15.35 -2.99
N VAL A 79 15.78 -15.58 -4.08
CA VAL A 79 16.59 -14.55 -4.75
C VAL A 79 15.70 -13.49 -5.39
N ILE A 80 14.65 -13.90 -6.10
CA ILE A 80 13.73 -12.99 -6.78
C ILE A 80 12.98 -12.12 -5.77
N VAL A 81 12.44 -12.73 -4.72
CA VAL A 81 11.72 -12.01 -3.66
C VAL A 81 12.66 -11.03 -2.95
N THR A 82 13.90 -11.42 -2.65
CA THR A 82 14.88 -10.54 -2.00
C THR A 82 15.24 -9.35 -2.90
N ILE A 83 15.49 -9.57 -4.18
CA ILE A 83 15.77 -8.50 -5.13
C ILE A 83 14.57 -7.57 -5.26
N GLY A 84 13.37 -8.12 -5.41
CA GLY A 84 12.11 -7.33 -5.46
C GLY A 84 11.91 -6.46 -4.23
N PHE A 85 12.15 -7.02 -3.03
CA PHE A 85 12.04 -6.30 -1.77
C PHE A 85 13.05 -5.14 -1.68
N ILE A 86 14.31 -5.39 -2.04
CA ILE A 86 15.36 -4.37 -2.05
C ILE A 86 15.04 -3.28 -3.08
N CYS A 87 14.63 -3.65 -4.29
CA CYS A 87 14.27 -2.70 -5.33
C CYS A 87 13.06 -1.83 -4.93
N GLY A 88 12.04 -2.43 -4.31
CA GLY A 88 10.89 -1.70 -3.78
C GLY A 88 11.28 -0.69 -2.69
N GLY A 89 12.11 -1.11 -1.73
CA GLY A 89 12.65 -0.24 -0.70
C GLY A 89 13.51 0.91 -1.25
N LEU A 90 14.36 0.63 -2.23
CA LEU A 90 15.17 1.64 -2.92
C LEU A 90 14.30 2.65 -3.68
N LEU A 91 13.26 2.19 -4.36
CA LEU A 91 12.33 3.03 -5.10
C LEU A 91 11.62 4.02 -4.14
N LEU A 92 11.12 3.54 -3.01
CA LEU A 92 10.51 4.38 -1.98
C LEU A 92 11.52 5.38 -1.39
N PHE A 93 12.72 4.92 -1.04
CA PHE A 93 13.79 5.78 -0.52
C PHE A 93 14.19 6.89 -1.49
N ILE A 94 14.33 6.56 -2.77
CA ILE A 94 14.65 7.52 -3.83
C ILE A 94 13.50 8.51 -4.00
N GLY A 95 12.25 8.04 -3.99
CA GLY A 95 11.05 8.86 -4.04
C GLY A 95 11.04 9.89 -2.92
N ASP A 96 11.15 9.44 -1.67
CA ASP A 96 11.15 10.31 -0.49
C ASP A 96 12.30 11.35 -0.49
N LYS A 97 13.42 11.03 -1.12
CA LYS A 97 14.58 11.94 -1.18
C LYS A 97 14.50 12.95 -2.34
N ILE A 98 13.92 12.55 -3.47
CA ILE A 98 13.87 13.40 -4.69
C ILE A 98 12.70 14.37 -4.62
N PHE A 99 11.51 13.92 -4.18
CA PHE A 99 10.30 14.73 -4.20
C PHE A 99 10.36 16.01 -3.38
N PRO A 100 10.93 16.02 -2.14
CA PRO A 100 11.09 17.25 -1.38
C PRO A 100 11.94 18.29 -2.11
N LYS A 101 12.91 17.85 -2.93
CA LYS A 101 13.78 18.74 -3.69
C LYS A 101 13.07 19.38 -4.88
N ILE A 102 12.18 18.64 -5.56
CA ILE A 102 11.42 19.15 -6.69
C ILE A 102 10.42 20.23 -6.23
N ILE A 103 9.79 20.01 -5.06
CA ILE A 103 8.78 20.94 -4.50
C ILE A 103 9.42 22.17 -3.83
N LYS A 104 10.71 22.15 -3.51
CA LYS A 104 11.43 23.23 -2.80
C LYS A 104 11.48 24.57 -3.54
N LYS A 105 11.08 24.62 -4.80
CA LYS A 105 11.23 25.79 -5.69
C LYS A 105 10.20 26.91 -5.48
N ASN A 106 9.21 26.75 -4.58
CA ASN A 106 8.17 27.77 -4.35
C ASN A 106 7.95 28.05 -2.87
N GLU A 107 8.61 29.09 -2.35
CA GLU A 107 8.65 29.42 -0.90
C GLU A 107 7.32 29.94 -0.32
N LYS A 108 6.34 30.34 -1.13
CA LYS A 108 5.10 30.98 -0.66
C LYS A 108 4.05 30.04 -0.05
N ALA A 109 4.29 28.73 -0.02
CA ALA A 109 3.27 27.77 0.40
C ALA A 109 3.80 26.68 1.34
N LYS A 110 4.37 27.03 2.48
CA LYS A 110 4.92 26.06 3.45
C LYS A 110 3.90 25.01 3.91
N ASN A 111 2.64 25.40 4.12
CA ASN A 111 1.57 24.50 4.49
C ASN A 111 1.09 23.65 3.31
N PHE A 112 0.98 24.25 2.12
CA PHE A 112 0.62 23.57 0.88
C PHE A 112 1.66 22.51 0.48
N LYS A 113 2.95 22.81 0.68
CA LYS A 113 4.05 21.88 0.46
C LYS A 113 3.94 20.63 1.33
N ARG A 114 3.65 20.79 2.63
CA ARG A 114 3.50 19.66 3.56
C ARG A 114 2.33 18.75 3.13
N THR A 115 1.22 19.36 2.74
CA THR A 115 0.04 18.62 2.27
C THR A 115 0.32 17.87 0.97
N ILE A 116 0.97 18.49 -0.01
CA ILE A 116 1.34 17.81 -1.27
C ILE A 116 2.30 16.66 -1.01
N MET A 117 3.29 16.83 -0.14
CA MET A 117 4.21 15.75 0.22
C MET A 117 3.50 14.58 0.87
N LEU A 118 2.54 14.83 1.76
CA LEU A 118 1.72 13.79 2.37
C LEU A 118 0.87 13.07 1.35
N ILE A 119 0.14 13.79 0.49
CA ILE A 119 -0.69 13.20 -0.58
C ILE A 119 0.19 12.33 -1.49
N PHE A 120 1.36 12.84 -1.87
CA PHE A 120 2.26 12.12 -2.76
C PHE A 120 2.82 10.86 -2.10
N SER A 121 3.26 10.93 -0.85
CA SER A 121 3.74 9.76 -0.10
C SER A 121 2.65 8.68 0.01
N ILE A 122 1.42 9.07 0.36
CA ILE A 122 0.27 8.16 0.42
C ILE A 122 -0.02 7.54 -0.96
N THR A 123 0.05 8.33 -2.02
CA THR A 123 -0.17 7.82 -3.39
C THR A 123 0.89 6.80 -3.80
N LEU A 124 2.17 7.05 -3.47
CA LEU A 124 3.26 6.11 -3.73
C LEU A 124 3.08 4.78 -2.99
N HIS A 125 2.57 4.79 -1.77
CA HIS A 125 2.28 3.57 -1.02
C HIS A 125 1.07 2.81 -1.60
N ASN A 126 0.07 3.51 -2.13
CA ASN A 126 -1.12 2.89 -2.70
C ASN A 126 -0.87 2.22 -4.07
N ILE A 127 0.15 2.62 -4.83
CA ILE A 127 0.50 1.99 -6.12
C ILE A 127 0.87 0.51 -5.93
N PRO A 128 1.80 0.12 -5.04
CA PRO A 128 2.11 -1.29 -4.78
C PRO A 128 0.89 -2.07 -4.26
N GLU A 129 0.05 -1.47 -3.43
CA GLU A 129 -1.18 -2.11 -2.93
C GLU A 129 -2.15 -2.44 -4.07
N GLY A 130 -2.38 -1.50 -4.98
CA GLY A 130 -3.22 -1.73 -6.15
C GLY A 130 -2.66 -2.80 -7.10
N LEU A 131 -1.34 -2.82 -7.30
CA LEU A 131 -0.67 -3.86 -8.08
C LEU A 131 -0.80 -5.24 -7.43
N ALA A 132 -0.68 -5.32 -6.09
CA ALA A 132 -0.84 -6.58 -5.36
C ALA A 132 -2.26 -7.15 -5.52
N VAL A 133 -3.29 -6.31 -5.46
CA VAL A 133 -4.67 -6.74 -5.72
C VAL A 133 -4.82 -7.22 -7.17
N GLY A 134 -4.27 -6.49 -8.14
CA GLY A 134 -4.30 -6.90 -9.55
C GLY A 134 -3.66 -8.26 -9.80
N VAL A 135 -2.50 -8.52 -9.21
CA VAL A 135 -1.80 -9.80 -9.32
C VAL A 135 -2.54 -10.94 -8.61
N ALA A 136 -3.22 -10.66 -7.50
CA ALA A 136 -3.97 -11.69 -6.76
C ALA A 136 -5.19 -12.22 -7.53
N PHE A 137 -5.73 -11.48 -8.47
CA PHE A 137 -6.89 -11.85 -9.31
C PHE A 137 -6.51 -12.18 -10.76
N GLY A 138 -5.27 -11.93 -11.20
CA GLY A 138 -4.75 -12.27 -12.53
C GLY A 138 -4.23 -13.69 -12.59
#